data_de6e82f8f441fae1015470e4edb8349d
#
_entry.id   de6e82f8f441fae1015470e4edb8349d
#
_cell.length_a   1.000
_cell.length_b   1.000
_cell.length_c   1.000
_cell.angle_alpha   90.00
_cell.angle_beta   90.00
_cell.angle_gamma   90.00
#
_symmetry.space_group_name_H-M   'P 1'
#
loop_
_entity.id
_entity.type
_entity.pdbx_description
1 polymer ?
#
loop_
_entity_poly.entity_id
_entity_poly.type
_entity_poly.pdbx_seq_one_letter_code
_entity_poly.pdbx_strand_id
1 'polypeptide(L)'
;MPFFKSLPDNAGPANVFTKYPEIYRLWSTMSQALMNGPSPLSQAERELILAYAAGVAGCKYVYVAHSEAAYAWGIEHGLIDRLLDDPETAPIEAPLRPLLAFVRKLALTPGEMCQADADAVFAAGWDEQALHDAIAVTARAAFMQRLVEGHGFMPLPREAAAKQARRRVELGYVNLYPAFRDDK
;
A
#
# COMPACT_ATOMS: atom_id res chain seq x y z
N MET A 1 -16.05 9.52 -12.12
CA MET A 1 -16.28 10.86 -11.52
C MET A 1 -16.48 10.70 -10.02
N PRO A 2 -15.89 11.56 -9.19
CA PRO A 2 -16.11 11.56 -7.75
C PRO A 2 -17.59 11.71 -7.39
N PHE A 3 -18.00 11.10 -6.27
CA PHE A 3 -19.40 11.20 -5.80
C PHE A 3 -19.72 12.57 -5.19
N PHE A 4 -18.72 13.34 -4.80
CA PHE A 4 -18.87 14.66 -4.17
C PHE A 4 -18.86 15.76 -5.23
N LYS A 5 -19.96 16.50 -5.38
CA LYS A 5 -20.10 17.60 -6.36
C LYS A 5 -19.07 18.74 -6.18
N SER A 6 -18.52 18.88 -4.97
CA SER A 6 -17.49 19.89 -4.66
C SER A 6 -16.07 19.49 -5.10
N LEU A 7 -15.89 18.29 -5.60
CA LEU A 7 -14.59 17.78 -6.07
C LEU A 7 -14.51 17.86 -7.59
N PRO A 8 -13.33 18.19 -8.15
CA PRO A 8 -13.13 18.14 -9.60
C PRO A 8 -13.18 16.70 -10.13
N ASP A 9 -13.51 16.52 -11.40
CA ASP A 9 -13.67 15.20 -12.03
C ASP A 9 -12.43 14.31 -11.92
N ASN A 10 -11.25 14.90 -11.87
CA ASN A 10 -9.97 14.23 -11.72
C ASN A 10 -9.46 14.21 -10.28
N ALA A 11 -10.33 14.42 -9.29
CA ALA A 11 -9.95 14.43 -7.89
C ALA A 11 -9.35 13.08 -7.45
N GLY A 12 -8.49 13.18 -6.45
CA GLY A 12 -7.87 12.05 -5.79
C GLY A 12 -7.64 12.34 -4.30
N PRO A 13 -6.93 11.47 -3.59
CA PRO A 13 -6.68 11.61 -2.15
C PRO A 13 -6.13 12.97 -1.73
N ALA A 14 -5.29 13.60 -2.55
CA ALA A 14 -4.72 14.92 -2.26
C ALA A 14 -5.80 15.99 -2.00
N ASN A 15 -6.92 15.95 -2.72
CA ASN A 15 -8.02 16.88 -2.55
C ASN A 15 -8.69 16.75 -1.17
N VAL A 16 -8.87 15.49 -0.73
CA VAL A 16 -9.45 15.18 0.59
C VAL A 16 -8.44 15.50 1.70
N PHE A 17 -7.18 15.12 1.52
CA PHE A 17 -6.14 15.33 2.51
C PHE A 17 -5.91 16.82 2.80
N THR A 18 -5.89 17.64 1.76
CA THR A 18 -5.75 19.10 1.89
C THR A 18 -6.99 19.74 2.54
N LYS A 19 -8.18 19.17 2.32
CA LYS A 19 -9.43 19.68 2.89
C LYS A 19 -9.58 19.37 4.38
N TYR A 20 -9.00 18.25 4.85
CA TYR A 20 -9.09 17.78 6.23
C TYR A 20 -7.69 17.54 6.82
N PRO A 21 -6.85 18.60 6.94
CA PRO A 21 -5.43 18.47 7.29
C PRO A 21 -5.21 17.94 8.71
N GLU A 22 -6.12 18.19 9.63
CA GLU A 22 -6.09 17.72 11.02
C GLU A 22 -6.10 16.18 11.12
N ILE A 23 -6.73 15.50 10.16
CA ILE A 23 -6.79 14.03 10.08
C ILE A 23 -5.59 13.53 9.27
N TYR A 24 -5.39 14.07 8.07
CA TYR A 24 -4.49 13.47 7.10
C TYR A 24 -3.02 13.86 7.24
N ARG A 25 -2.72 14.91 8.03
CA ARG A 25 -1.33 15.17 8.45
C ARG A 25 -0.85 14.04 9.39
N LEU A 26 -1.67 13.64 10.36
CA LEU A 26 -1.36 12.51 11.25
C LEU A 26 -1.28 11.18 10.47
N TRP A 27 -2.18 10.97 9.51
CA TRP A 27 -2.13 9.84 8.60
C TRP A 27 -0.83 9.79 7.78
N SER A 28 -0.37 10.92 7.27
CA SER A 28 0.89 11.01 6.52
C SER A 28 2.10 10.74 7.40
N THR A 29 2.08 11.21 8.66
CA THR A 29 3.13 10.92 9.65
C THR A 29 3.18 9.44 10.00
N MET A 30 2.03 8.82 10.28
CA MET A 30 1.93 7.37 10.50
C MET A 30 2.40 6.58 9.27
N SER A 31 1.97 7.00 8.07
CA SER A 31 2.39 6.36 6.82
C SER A 31 3.90 6.49 6.59
N GLN A 32 4.52 7.61 6.94
CA GLN A 32 5.98 7.78 6.85
C GLN A 32 6.71 6.81 7.78
N ALA A 33 6.26 6.72 9.03
CA ALA A 33 6.87 5.80 10.00
C ALA A 33 6.74 4.34 9.56
N LEU A 34 5.55 3.95 9.11
CA LEU A 34 5.27 2.57 8.70
C LEU A 34 5.98 2.19 7.40
N MET A 35 5.95 3.04 6.38
CA MET A 35 6.42 2.68 5.04
C MET A 35 7.91 2.95 4.83
N ASN A 36 8.49 3.94 5.55
CA ASN A 36 9.86 4.38 5.36
C ASN A 36 10.71 4.35 6.64
N GLY A 37 10.11 4.05 7.79
CA GLY A 37 10.83 3.88 9.06
C GLY A 37 11.61 2.56 9.13
N PRO A 38 12.35 2.33 10.23
CA PRO A 38 13.03 1.07 10.48
C PRO A 38 12.05 -0.11 10.49
N SER A 39 12.43 -1.21 9.81
CA SER A 39 11.62 -2.43 9.72
C SER A 39 12.51 -3.57 9.23
N PRO A 40 12.24 -4.84 9.60
CA PRO A 40 12.83 -6.01 8.94
C PRO A 40 12.46 -6.12 7.45
N LEU A 41 11.32 -5.53 7.05
CA LEU A 41 10.89 -5.45 5.66
C LEU A 41 11.47 -4.19 4.99
N SER A 42 12.06 -4.33 3.82
CA SER A 42 12.51 -3.20 3.00
C SER A 42 11.33 -2.33 2.55
N GLN A 43 11.60 -1.08 2.12
CA GLN A 43 10.57 -0.22 1.53
C GLN A 43 9.93 -0.87 0.29
N ALA A 44 10.73 -1.57 -0.51
CA ALA A 44 10.25 -2.30 -1.68
C ALA A 44 9.22 -3.38 -1.31
N GLU A 45 9.53 -4.20 -0.29
CA GLU A 45 8.63 -5.26 0.20
C GLU A 45 7.35 -4.67 0.83
N ARG A 46 7.44 -3.58 1.58
CA ARG A 46 6.26 -2.91 2.14
C ARG A 46 5.34 -2.34 1.06
N GLU A 47 5.90 -1.75 0.00
CA GLU A 47 5.10 -1.30 -1.16
C GLU A 47 4.51 -2.48 -1.95
N LEU A 48 5.26 -3.58 -2.09
CA LEU A 48 4.78 -4.85 -2.66
C LEU A 48 3.58 -5.39 -1.87
N ILE A 49 3.71 -5.50 -0.54
CA ILE A 49 2.64 -5.96 0.36
C ILE A 49 1.39 -5.09 0.20
N LEU A 50 1.57 -3.77 0.19
CA LEU A 50 0.47 -2.82 0.06
C LEU A 50 -0.24 -2.96 -1.29
N ALA A 51 0.52 -3.02 -2.38
CA ALA A 51 -0.02 -3.18 -3.72
C ALA A 51 -0.73 -4.54 -3.88
N TYR A 52 -0.13 -5.61 -3.35
CA TYR A 52 -0.71 -6.96 -3.38
C TYR A 52 -2.02 -7.03 -2.58
N ALA A 53 -2.03 -6.52 -1.34
CA ALA A 53 -3.25 -6.45 -0.52
C ALA A 53 -4.38 -5.68 -1.22
N ALA A 54 -4.05 -4.55 -1.85
CA ALA A 54 -5.03 -3.76 -2.61
C ALA A 54 -5.52 -4.49 -3.86
N GLY A 55 -4.61 -5.18 -4.56
CA GLY A 55 -4.93 -5.95 -5.77
C GLY A 55 -5.88 -7.12 -5.48
N VAL A 56 -5.58 -7.96 -4.47
CA VAL A 56 -6.45 -9.07 -4.09
C VAL A 56 -7.81 -8.60 -3.58
N ALA A 57 -7.88 -7.42 -2.94
CA ALA A 57 -9.13 -6.81 -2.50
C ALA A 57 -9.87 -6.05 -3.62
N GLY A 58 -9.38 -6.06 -4.86
CA GLY A 58 -10.04 -5.46 -6.02
C GLY A 58 -9.94 -3.93 -6.10
N CYS A 59 -9.14 -3.27 -5.27
CA CYS A 59 -8.99 -1.82 -5.29
C CYS A 59 -7.98 -1.36 -6.34
N LYS A 60 -8.44 -1.10 -7.55
CA LYS A 60 -7.59 -0.71 -8.69
C LYS A 60 -6.82 0.59 -8.42
N TYR A 61 -7.41 1.56 -7.72
CA TYR A 61 -6.74 2.83 -7.43
C TYR A 61 -5.47 2.63 -6.61
N VAL A 62 -5.59 1.96 -5.47
CA VAL A 62 -4.48 1.73 -4.53
C VAL A 62 -3.45 0.79 -5.16
N TYR A 63 -3.91 -0.26 -5.84
CA TYR A 63 -3.07 -1.20 -6.57
C TYR A 63 -2.16 -0.49 -7.58
N VAL A 64 -2.70 0.33 -8.48
CA VAL A 64 -1.91 1.05 -9.50
C VAL A 64 -0.90 1.99 -8.84
N ALA A 65 -1.33 2.77 -7.84
CA ALA A 65 -0.47 3.76 -7.18
C ALA A 65 0.72 3.11 -6.45
N HIS A 66 0.52 1.95 -5.84
CA HIS A 66 1.53 1.29 -5.02
C HIS A 66 2.34 0.22 -5.77
N SER A 67 1.81 -0.35 -6.86
CA SER A 67 2.63 -1.14 -7.79
C SER A 67 3.74 -0.28 -8.40
N GLU A 68 3.40 0.93 -8.85
CA GLU A 68 4.40 1.86 -9.38
C GLU A 68 5.40 2.32 -8.31
N ALA A 69 4.98 2.43 -7.03
CA ALA A 69 5.89 2.71 -5.93
C ALA A 69 6.84 1.53 -5.65
N ALA A 70 6.34 0.31 -5.65
CA ALA A 70 7.15 -0.90 -5.50
C ALA A 70 8.19 -1.01 -6.64
N TYR A 71 7.79 -0.75 -7.87
CA TYR A 71 8.69 -0.72 -9.02
C TYR A 71 9.74 0.39 -8.90
N ALA A 72 9.37 1.56 -8.40
CA ALA A 72 10.33 2.65 -8.14
C ALA A 72 11.35 2.31 -7.04
N TRP A 73 11.01 1.41 -6.10
CA TRP A 73 11.91 0.85 -5.10
C TRP A 73 12.69 -0.38 -5.57
N GLY A 74 12.51 -0.84 -6.81
CA GLY A 74 13.29 -1.92 -7.40
C GLY A 74 12.60 -3.27 -7.53
N ILE A 75 11.32 -3.38 -7.19
CA ILE A 75 10.55 -4.58 -7.52
C ILE A 75 10.45 -4.72 -9.04
N GLU A 76 10.61 -5.95 -9.55
CA GLU A 76 10.52 -6.25 -10.97
C GLU A 76 9.13 -5.88 -11.52
N HIS A 77 9.11 -5.17 -12.65
CA HIS A 77 7.85 -4.84 -13.33
C HIS A 77 7.06 -6.11 -13.70
N GLY A 78 5.77 -6.10 -13.40
CA GLY A 78 4.86 -7.22 -13.65
C GLY A 78 4.90 -8.32 -12.58
N LEU A 79 5.79 -8.26 -11.59
CA LEU A 79 5.82 -9.27 -10.51
C LEU A 79 4.49 -9.30 -9.74
N ILE A 80 3.92 -8.13 -9.45
CA ILE A 80 2.68 -8.05 -8.68
C ILE A 80 1.49 -8.57 -9.48
N ASP A 81 1.48 -8.35 -10.80
CA ASP A 81 0.47 -8.92 -11.69
C ASP A 81 0.55 -10.45 -11.68
N ARG A 82 1.77 -11.04 -11.74
CA ARG A 82 1.99 -12.48 -11.63
C ARG A 82 1.54 -13.04 -10.28
N LEU A 83 1.81 -12.32 -9.18
CA LEU A 83 1.34 -12.70 -7.84
C LEU A 83 -0.19 -12.70 -7.71
N LEU A 84 -0.86 -11.79 -8.40
CA LEU A 84 -2.32 -11.72 -8.41
C LEU A 84 -2.93 -12.83 -9.26
N ASP A 85 -2.27 -13.20 -10.37
CA ASP A 85 -2.71 -14.25 -11.28
C ASP A 85 -2.47 -15.65 -10.67
N ASP A 86 -1.24 -15.94 -10.27
CA ASP A 86 -0.87 -17.19 -9.62
C ASP A 86 0.23 -16.98 -8.55
N PRO A 87 -0.13 -16.87 -7.26
CA PRO A 87 0.84 -16.67 -6.20
C PRO A 87 1.80 -17.84 -6.01
N GLU A 88 1.43 -19.07 -6.44
CA GLU A 88 2.27 -20.26 -6.24
C GLU A 88 3.44 -20.31 -7.23
N THR A 89 3.24 -19.84 -8.45
CA THR A 89 4.27 -19.85 -9.51
C THR A 89 5.00 -18.53 -9.68
N ALA A 90 4.53 -17.46 -9.04
CA ALA A 90 5.21 -16.15 -9.11
C ALA A 90 6.67 -16.25 -8.64
N PRO A 91 7.62 -15.61 -9.34
CA PRO A 91 9.06 -15.69 -9.03
C PRO A 91 9.44 -14.78 -7.86
N ILE A 92 9.06 -15.18 -6.66
CA ILE A 92 9.40 -14.50 -5.40
C ILE A 92 10.31 -15.38 -4.54
N GLU A 93 11.05 -14.76 -3.65
CA GLU A 93 11.87 -15.46 -2.67
C GLU A 93 11.01 -16.32 -1.74
N ALA A 94 11.54 -17.50 -1.38
CA ALA A 94 10.80 -18.49 -0.59
C ALA A 94 10.23 -17.92 0.73
N PRO A 95 10.95 -17.09 1.52
CA PRO A 95 10.42 -16.51 2.76
C PRO A 95 9.23 -15.58 2.56
N LEU A 96 9.10 -14.92 1.41
CA LEU A 96 7.98 -14.01 1.13
C LEU A 96 6.66 -14.75 0.88
N ARG A 97 6.69 -16.02 0.46
CA ARG A 97 5.47 -16.77 0.14
C ARG A 97 4.49 -16.86 1.31
N PRO A 98 4.87 -17.38 2.50
CA PRO A 98 3.93 -17.46 3.62
C PRO A 98 3.52 -16.08 4.13
N LEU A 99 4.39 -15.07 4.05
CA LEU A 99 4.04 -13.70 4.41
C LEU A 99 2.97 -13.12 3.47
N LEU A 100 3.10 -13.32 2.16
CA LEU A 100 2.09 -12.86 1.19
C LEU A 100 0.80 -13.71 1.24
N ALA A 101 0.88 -15.00 1.57
CA ALA A 101 -0.30 -15.81 1.84
C ALA A 101 -1.08 -15.29 3.06
N PHE A 102 -0.37 -14.93 4.15
CA PHE A 102 -0.94 -14.26 5.32
C PHE A 102 -1.61 -12.93 4.93
N VAL A 103 -0.93 -12.06 4.19
CA VAL A 103 -1.45 -10.77 3.69
C VAL A 103 -2.71 -10.96 2.85
N ARG A 104 -2.72 -11.94 1.94
CA ARG A 104 -3.88 -12.28 1.11
C ARG A 104 -5.09 -12.65 1.95
N LYS A 105 -4.91 -13.58 2.90
CA LYS A 105 -5.98 -14.03 3.79
C LYS A 105 -6.50 -12.89 4.67
N LEU A 106 -5.58 -12.10 5.25
CA LEU A 106 -5.94 -10.93 6.06
C LEU A 106 -6.73 -9.88 5.26
N ALA A 107 -6.38 -9.67 3.98
CA ALA A 107 -7.07 -8.71 3.14
C ALA A 107 -8.47 -9.17 2.73
N LEU A 108 -8.69 -10.48 2.53
CA LEU A 108 -9.93 -11.03 1.99
C LEU A 108 -10.88 -11.53 3.08
N THR A 109 -10.37 -12.26 4.05
CA THR A 109 -11.15 -12.95 5.09
C THR A 109 -10.55 -12.76 6.49
N PRO A 110 -10.44 -11.49 6.98
CA PRO A 110 -9.77 -11.20 8.24
C PRO A 110 -10.35 -11.95 9.45
N GLY A 111 -11.65 -12.29 9.41
CA GLY A 111 -12.31 -13.07 10.47
C GLY A 111 -11.91 -14.54 10.53
N GLU A 112 -11.18 -15.05 9.52
CA GLU A 112 -10.73 -16.44 9.45
C GLU A 112 -9.25 -16.61 9.82
N MET A 113 -8.57 -15.53 10.24
CA MET A 113 -7.17 -15.60 10.68
C MET A 113 -7.03 -16.49 11.91
N CYS A 114 -5.99 -17.31 11.93
CA CYS A 114 -5.69 -18.22 13.03
C CYS A 114 -4.19 -18.32 13.30
N GLN A 115 -3.82 -18.96 14.42
CA GLN A 115 -2.44 -19.10 14.84
C GLN A 115 -1.56 -19.76 13.77
N ALA A 116 -2.07 -20.76 13.06
CA ALA A 116 -1.30 -21.45 12.02
C ALA A 116 -0.86 -20.52 10.87
N ASP A 117 -1.61 -19.45 10.58
CA ASP A 117 -1.21 -18.45 9.58
C ASP A 117 0.03 -17.70 10.04
N ALA A 118 0.12 -17.32 11.32
CA ALA A 118 1.28 -16.65 11.89
C ALA A 118 2.47 -17.62 12.04
N ASP A 119 2.23 -18.84 12.46
CA ASP A 119 3.26 -19.87 12.61
C ASP A 119 3.99 -20.16 11.28
N ALA A 120 3.24 -20.15 10.16
CA ALA A 120 3.83 -20.31 8.83
C ALA A 120 4.80 -19.15 8.47
N VAL A 121 4.49 -17.93 8.87
CA VAL A 121 5.36 -16.75 8.67
C VAL A 121 6.61 -16.88 9.53
N PHE A 122 6.48 -17.26 10.80
CA PHE A 122 7.62 -17.46 11.71
C PHE A 122 8.51 -18.62 11.26
N ALA A 123 7.92 -19.72 10.79
CA ALA A 123 8.65 -20.86 10.24
C ALA A 123 9.49 -20.51 8.99
N ALA A 124 9.09 -19.46 8.24
CA ALA A 124 9.86 -18.94 7.13
C ALA A 124 11.00 -18.00 7.53
N GLY A 125 11.18 -17.73 8.83
CA GLY A 125 12.28 -16.95 9.39
C GLY A 125 11.96 -15.48 9.66
N TRP A 126 10.71 -15.04 9.46
CA TRP A 126 10.28 -13.70 9.84
C TRP A 126 10.06 -13.60 11.36
N ASP A 127 10.36 -12.45 11.93
CA ASP A 127 10.10 -12.15 13.33
C ASP A 127 8.72 -11.49 13.56
N GLU A 128 8.36 -11.25 14.81
CA GLU A 128 7.10 -10.59 15.17
C GLU A 128 7.01 -9.18 14.63
N GLN A 129 8.13 -8.47 14.50
CA GLN A 129 8.14 -7.11 13.95
C GLN A 129 7.80 -7.12 12.46
N ALA A 130 8.36 -8.05 11.68
CA ALA A 130 8.04 -8.19 10.27
C ALA A 130 6.56 -8.52 10.05
N LEU A 131 6.02 -9.45 10.85
CA LEU A 131 4.60 -9.80 10.80
C LEU A 131 3.71 -8.62 11.20
N HIS A 132 4.06 -7.89 12.28
CA HIS A 132 3.36 -6.67 12.69
C HIS A 132 3.32 -5.64 11.55
N ASP A 133 4.47 -5.37 10.93
CA ASP A 133 4.57 -4.39 9.86
C ASP A 133 3.73 -4.82 8.63
N ALA A 134 3.74 -6.10 8.27
CA ALA A 134 2.90 -6.62 7.19
C ALA A 134 1.40 -6.47 7.50
N ILE A 135 0.98 -6.72 8.75
CA ILE A 135 -0.40 -6.48 9.22
C ILE A 135 -0.75 -5.00 9.10
N ALA A 136 0.10 -4.12 9.60
CA ALA A 136 -0.14 -2.68 9.60
C ALA A 136 -0.19 -2.10 8.16
N VAL A 137 0.67 -2.58 7.26
CA VAL A 137 0.66 -2.21 5.83
C VAL A 137 -0.63 -2.70 5.16
N THR A 138 -1.10 -3.91 5.46
CA THR A 138 -2.36 -4.45 4.94
C THR A 138 -3.56 -3.64 5.46
N ALA A 139 -3.58 -3.29 6.74
CA ALA A 139 -4.62 -2.43 7.32
C ALA A 139 -4.61 -1.03 6.68
N ARG A 140 -3.42 -0.49 6.40
CA ARG A 140 -3.28 0.77 5.67
C ARG A 140 -3.85 0.69 4.26
N ALA A 141 -3.63 -0.41 3.54
CA ALA A 141 -4.23 -0.65 2.23
C ALA A 141 -5.76 -0.64 2.33
N ALA A 142 -6.33 -1.34 3.31
CA ALA A 142 -7.77 -1.42 3.55
C ALA A 142 -8.40 -0.06 3.88
N PHE A 143 -7.71 0.80 4.66
CA PHE A 143 -8.16 2.17 4.91
C PHE A 143 -8.22 2.97 3.61
N MET A 144 -7.13 2.96 2.83
CA MET A 144 -7.06 3.72 1.57
C MET A 144 -8.07 3.21 0.54
N GLN A 145 -8.30 1.89 0.48
CA GLN A 145 -9.33 1.31 -0.39
C GLN A 145 -10.69 1.94 -0.10
N ARG A 146 -11.12 1.94 1.16
CA ARG A 146 -12.43 2.49 1.54
C ARG A 146 -12.51 3.99 1.28
N LEU A 147 -11.42 4.71 1.49
CA LEU A 147 -11.37 6.14 1.20
C LEU A 147 -11.55 6.43 -0.29
N VAL A 148 -10.79 5.75 -1.16
CA VAL A 148 -10.81 6.04 -2.60
C VAL A 148 -12.10 5.54 -3.26
N GLU A 149 -12.55 4.34 -2.90
CA GLU A 149 -13.81 3.78 -3.41
C GLU A 149 -15.03 4.57 -2.89
N GLY A 150 -15.04 4.94 -1.60
CA GLY A 150 -16.11 5.73 -0.99
C GLY A 150 -16.23 7.16 -1.54
N HIS A 151 -15.18 7.70 -2.18
CA HIS A 151 -15.23 8.97 -2.89
C HIS A 151 -15.45 8.81 -4.40
N GLY A 152 -15.42 7.60 -4.94
CA GLY A 152 -15.52 7.32 -6.38
C GLY A 152 -14.31 7.81 -7.17
N PHE A 153 -13.09 7.75 -6.59
CA PHE A 153 -11.88 8.16 -7.29
C PHE A 153 -11.45 7.14 -8.34
N MET A 154 -11.08 7.67 -9.50
CA MET A 154 -10.55 6.85 -10.59
C MET A 154 -9.03 6.73 -10.49
N PRO A 155 -8.47 5.53 -10.75
CA PRO A 155 -7.03 5.35 -10.73
C PRO A 155 -6.36 6.23 -11.81
N LEU A 156 -5.15 6.68 -11.51
CA LEU A 156 -4.33 7.39 -12.49
C LEU A 156 -3.92 6.45 -13.63
N PRO A 157 -3.71 6.98 -14.85
CA PRO A 157 -2.96 6.26 -15.87
C PRO A 157 -1.58 5.84 -15.33
N ARG A 158 -1.09 4.66 -15.74
CA ARG A 158 0.18 4.09 -15.24
C ARG A 158 1.35 5.07 -15.28
N GLU A 159 1.51 5.82 -16.38
CA GLU A 159 2.58 6.81 -16.53
C GLU A 159 2.51 7.92 -15.46
N ALA A 160 1.31 8.43 -15.19
CA ALA A 160 1.10 9.44 -14.15
C ALA A 160 1.34 8.87 -12.74
N ALA A 161 0.92 7.62 -12.51
CA ALA A 161 1.17 6.89 -11.26
C ALA A 161 2.68 6.67 -11.05
N ALA A 162 3.44 6.29 -12.07
CA ALA A 162 4.88 6.13 -12.02
C ALA A 162 5.61 7.46 -11.70
N LYS A 163 5.14 8.58 -12.26
CA LYS A 163 5.67 9.90 -11.90
C LYS A 163 5.41 10.24 -10.43
N GLN A 164 4.21 9.96 -9.93
CA GLN A 164 3.90 10.15 -8.52
C GLN A 164 4.69 9.21 -7.60
N ALA A 165 4.94 7.97 -8.03
CA ALA A 165 5.73 7.00 -7.30
C ALA A 165 7.17 7.49 -7.07
N ARG A 166 7.84 7.99 -8.12
CA ARG A 166 9.17 8.60 -8.00
C ARG A 166 9.19 9.76 -6.99
N ARG A 167 8.18 10.64 -7.04
CA ARG A 167 8.05 11.71 -6.04
C ARG A 167 7.85 11.19 -4.62
N ARG A 168 7.12 10.07 -4.45
CA ARG A 168 6.94 9.44 -3.13
C ARG A 168 8.25 8.88 -2.60
N VAL A 169 9.08 8.26 -3.45
CA VAL A 169 10.42 7.79 -3.08
C VAL A 169 11.30 8.95 -2.62
N GLU A 170 11.30 10.07 -3.35
CA GLU A 170 12.12 11.25 -3.06
C GLU A 170 11.67 12.01 -1.82
N LEU A 171 10.36 12.21 -1.65
CA LEU A 171 9.79 13.12 -0.64
C LEU A 171 9.27 12.39 0.60
N GLY A 172 9.09 11.08 0.52
CA GLY A 172 8.37 10.32 1.53
C GLY A 172 6.89 10.69 1.61
N TYR A 173 6.22 10.17 2.63
CA TYR A 173 4.77 10.38 2.81
C TYR A 173 4.43 11.73 3.43
N VAL A 174 5.27 12.26 4.34
CA VAL A 174 5.01 13.54 5.02
C VAL A 174 5.16 14.75 4.11
N ASN A 175 6.11 14.70 3.15
CA ASN A 175 6.38 15.82 2.24
C ASN A 175 5.71 15.67 0.88
N LEU A 176 4.95 14.60 0.67
CA LEU A 176 4.30 14.34 -0.60
C LEU A 176 3.26 15.42 -0.97
N TYR A 177 2.54 15.91 0.03
CA TYR A 177 1.50 16.91 -0.13
C TYR A 177 2.03 18.29 0.28
N PRO A 178 2.06 19.29 -0.63
CA PRO A 178 2.56 20.63 -0.32
C PRO A 178 1.92 21.29 0.91
N ALA A 179 0.61 21.05 1.11
CA ALA A 179 -0.14 21.58 2.26
C ALA A 179 0.32 21.01 3.62
N PHE A 180 1.16 19.97 3.63
CA PHE A 180 1.68 19.35 4.86
C PHE A 180 3.14 19.68 5.13
N ARG A 181 3.80 20.32 4.19
CA ARG A 181 5.17 20.79 4.39
C ARG A 181 5.12 21.95 5.38
N ASP A 182 5.91 21.84 6.43
CA ASP A 182 6.13 23.00 7.28
C ASP A 182 6.84 24.07 6.44
N ASP A 183 6.29 25.27 6.41
CA ASP A 183 6.98 26.42 5.86
C ASP A 183 8.22 26.63 6.75
N LYS A 184 9.40 26.29 6.21
CA LYS A 184 10.70 26.57 6.85
C LYS A 184 11.05 28.03 6.67
#